data_7f0327ef70796c256fe750ef0825664e
#
_entry.id   7f0327ef70796c256fe750ef0825664e
#
_cell.length_a   1.000
_cell.length_b   1.000
_cell.length_c   1.000
_cell.angle_alpha   90.00
_cell.angle_beta   90.00
_cell.angle_gamma   90.00
#
_symmetry.space_group_name_H-M   'P 1'
#
loop_
_entity.id
_entity.type
_entity.pdbx_description
1 polymer ?
#
loop_
_entity_poly.entity_id
_entity_poly.type
_entity_poly.pdbx_seq_one_letter_code
_entity_poly.pdbx_strand_id
1 'polypeptide(L)'
;FSGGLVQYDNFNQKFVKDSGMPLFANLMPIRWADEACITEAYLINPVEQEIFEAKVSLYEAAEKQENATDQELASQFRKQKNDAQREIDSKLERIENSDSIYRHFGNMYISKIVTTTKSSNIPPIYATQQSGKTIFLCGHKMLAGKTFSTFGYNVIVLVIMNLVLATLLVIMVRNIKK
;
A
#
# COMPACT_ATOMS: atom_id res chain seq x y z
N PHE A 1 -6.34 -13.36 -11.04
CA PHE A 1 -5.05 -12.61 -11.08
C PHE A 1 -5.09 -11.49 -10.05
N SER A 2 -4.80 -11.81 -8.79
CA SER A 2 -4.85 -10.87 -7.67
C SER A 2 -3.58 -10.00 -7.54
N GLY A 3 -2.50 -10.34 -8.24
CA GLY A 3 -1.19 -9.72 -8.07
C GLY A 3 -0.33 -10.41 -7.00
N GLY A 4 -0.91 -11.25 -6.14
CA GLY A 4 -0.17 -11.96 -5.10
C GLY A 4 0.69 -13.12 -5.62
N LEU A 5 0.25 -13.77 -6.70
CA LEU A 5 0.97 -14.88 -7.34
C LEU A 5 1.85 -14.44 -8.51
N VAL A 6 1.44 -13.40 -9.24
CA VAL A 6 2.21 -12.83 -10.35
C VAL A 6 2.28 -11.32 -10.15
N GLN A 7 3.48 -10.80 -10.02
CA GLN A 7 3.69 -9.36 -9.93
C GLN A 7 3.17 -8.68 -11.20
N TYR A 8 2.39 -7.63 -11.06
CA TYR A 8 1.81 -6.89 -12.19
C TYR A 8 2.88 -6.32 -13.12
N ASP A 9 4.08 -6.04 -12.62
CA ASP A 9 5.22 -5.56 -13.40
C ASP A 9 5.71 -6.57 -14.46
N ASN A 10 5.36 -7.85 -14.30
CA ASN A 10 5.68 -8.91 -15.25
C ASN A 10 4.60 -9.09 -16.35
N PHE A 11 3.52 -8.32 -16.29
CA PHE A 11 2.51 -8.32 -17.35
C PHE A 11 2.97 -7.52 -18.56
N ASN A 12 2.48 -7.94 -19.74
CA ASN A 12 2.74 -7.23 -20.96
C ASN A 12 2.25 -5.76 -20.85
N GLN A 13 3.11 -4.81 -21.17
CA GLN A 13 2.86 -3.36 -21.09
C GLN A 13 1.61 -2.89 -21.85
N LYS A 14 1.09 -3.69 -22.80
CA LYS A 14 -0.19 -3.41 -23.47
C LYS A 14 -1.39 -3.44 -22.54
N PHE A 15 -1.30 -4.19 -21.42
CA PHE A 15 -2.38 -4.35 -20.44
C PHE A 15 -2.17 -3.53 -19.18
N VAL A 16 -0.98 -2.95 -19.02
CA VAL A 16 -0.56 -2.20 -17.82
C VAL A 16 -0.29 -0.76 -18.26
N LYS A 17 -1.08 0.18 -17.78
CA LYS A 17 -0.80 1.62 -17.91
C LYS A 17 0.16 2.07 -16.82
N ASP A 18 0.53 3.35 -16.82
CA ASP A 18 1.51 4.01 -15.93
C ASP A 18 1.41 3.71 -14.42
N SER A 19 0.34 3.05 -13.98
CA SER A 19 0.12 2.61 -12.60
C SER A 19 0.66 1.21 -12.28
N GLY A 20 1.24 0.50 -13.26
CA GLY A 20 1.71 -0.88 -13.06
C GLY A 20 0.60 -1.92 -12.83
N MET A 21 -0.68 -1.55 -12.93
CA MET A 21 -1.81 -2.42 -12.65
C MET A 21 -2.79 -2.49 -13.84
N PRO A 22 -3.19 -3.71 -14.26
CA PRO A 22 -4.19 -3.88 -15.29
C PRO A 22 -5.56 -3.34 -14.85
N LEU A 23 -6.25 -2.60 -15.72
CA LEU A 23 -7.56 -2.03 -15.41
C LEU A 23 -8.60 -3.09 -15.02
N PHE A 24 -8.57 -4.27 -15.66
CA PHE A 24 -9.50 -5.36 -15.36
C PHE A 24 -9.30 -5.94 -13.95
N ALA A 25 -8.10 -5.82 -13.37
CA ALA A 25 -7.84 -6.29 -12.00
C ALA A 25 -8.72 -5.55 -10.98
N ASN A 26 -9.06 -4.29 -11.24
CA ASN A 26 -9.95 -3.52 -10.36
C ASN A 26 -11.40 -4.03 -10.34
N LEU A 27 -11.81 -4.81 -11.34
CA LEU A 27 -13.13 -5.45 -11.40
C LEU A 27 -13.16 -6.81 -10.66
N MET A 28 -12.02 -7.30 -10.22
CA MET A 28 -11.92 -8.59 -9.52
C MET A 28 -11.99 -8.40 -8.00
N PRO A 29 -13.01 -8.93 -7.31
CA PRO A 29 -13.11 -8.85 -5.84
C PRO A 29 -11.88 -9.42 -5.13
N ILE A 30 -11.32 -10.52 -5.66
CA ILE A 30 -10.15 -11.19 -5.10
C ILE A 30 -8.94 -10.26 -4.97
N ARG A 31 -8.74 -9.35 -5.92
CA ARG A 31 -7.64 -8.37 -5.86
C ARG A 31 -7.77 -7.45 -4.64
N TRP A 32 -8.98 -6.98 -4.35
CA TRP A 32 -9.22 -6.10 -3.20
C TRP A 32 -9.09 -6.84 -1.88
N ALA A 33 -9.54 -8.09 -1.83
CA ALA A 33 -9.38 -8.95 -0.67
C ALA A 33 -7.92 -9.26 -0.39
N ASP A 34 -7.15 -9.67 -1.39
CA ASP A 34 -5.73 -9.99 -1.26
C ASP A 34 -4.92 -8.77 -0.81
N GLU A 35 -5.15 -7.61 -1.43
CA GLU A 35 -4.47 -6.38 -1.02
C GLU A 35 -4.79 -6.02 0.43
N ALA A 36 -6.06 -6.13 0.84
CA ALA A 36 -6.46 -5.89 2.22
C ALA A 36 -5.75 -6.84 3.20
N CYS A 37 -5.76 -8.12 2.90
CA CYS A 37 -5.15 -9.13 3.77
C CYS A 37 -3.63 -8.97 3.86
N ILE A 38 -2.95 -8.73 2.74
CA ILE A 38 -1.49 -8.61 2.71
C ILE A 38 -1.03 -7.34 3.43
N THR A 39 -1.67 -6.20 3.16
CA THR A 39 -1.31 -4.93 3.81
C THR A 39 -1.59 -4.98 5.31
N GLU A 40 -2.73 -5.53 5.72
CA GLU A 40 -3.08 -5.64 7.13
C GLU A 40 -2.15 -6.61 7.87
N ALA A 41 -1.85 -7.77 7.28
CA ALA A 41 -0.92 -8.73 7.87
C ALA A 41 0.49 -8.13 8.07
N TYR A 42 0.92 -7.23 7.17
CA TYR A 42 2.17 -6.51 7.34
C TYR A 42 2.08 -5.46 8.45
N LEU A 43 1.03 -4.64 8.45
CA LEU A 43 0.85 -3.53 9.38
C LEU A 43 0.48 -3.96 10.80
N ILE A 44 -0.11 -5.15 10.98
CA ILE A 44 -0.43 -5.72 12.31
C ILE A 44 0.83 -6.14 13.10
N ASN A 45 1.97 -6.32 12.41
CA ASN A 45 3.21 -6.65 13.10
C ASN A 45 3.61 -5.54 14.07
N PRO A 46 3.80 -5.84 15.37
CA PRO A 46 4.08 -4.82 16.39
C PRO A 46 5.31 -3.97 16.07
N VAL A 47 6.34 -4.56 15.46
CA VAL A 47 7.54 -3.82 15.04
C VAL A 47 7.22 -2.82 13.94
N GLU A 48 6.48 -3.27 12.91
CA GLU A 48 6.10 -2.39 11.80
C GLU A 48 5.14 -1.29 12.24
N GLN A 49 4.19 -1.57 13.16
CA GLN A 49 3.31 -0.53 13.71
C GLN A 49 4.08 0.61 14.36
N GLU A 50 5.14 0.28 15.11
CA GLU A 50 5.92 1.32 15.80
C GLU A 50 6.76 2.19 14.86
N ILE A 51 7.26 1.62 13.77
CA ILE A 51 8.19 2.32 12.85
C ILE A 51 7.54 2.77 11.54
N PHE A 52 6.29 2.39 11.29
CA PHE A 52 5.61 2.63 10.00
C PHE A 52 5.56 4.11 9.62
N GLU A 53 5.06 4.97 10.51
CA GLU A 53 4.95 6.42 10.25
C GLU A 53 6.32 7.08 10.04
N ALA A 54 7.33 6.64 10.78
CA ALA A 54 8.69 7.14 10.59
C ALA A 54 9.28 6.69 9.24
N LYS A 55 8.98 5.47 8.78
CA LYS A 55 9.35 5.01 7.44
C LYS A 55 8.61 5.78 6.34
N VAL A 56 7.32 6.07 6.49
CA VAL A 56 6.58 6.92 5.56
C VAL A 56 7.27 8.29 5.45
N SER A 57 7.55 8.94 6.59
CA SER A 57 8.21 10.24 6.62
C SER A 57 9.61 10.21 5.99
N LEU A 58 10.36 9.11 6.21
CA LEU A 58 11.68 8.90 5.62
C LEU A 58 11.62 8.87 4.08
N TYR A 59 10.71 8.06 3.53
CA TYR A 59 10.59 7.89 2.08
C TYR A 59 10.04 9.15 1.41
N GLU A 60 9.03 9.79 2.01
CA GLU A 60 8.52 11.08 1.49
C GLU A 60 9.58 12.18 1.48
N ALA A 61 10.39 12.27 2.55
CA ALA A 61 11.48 13.23 2.61
C ALA A 61 12.58 12.92 1.58
N ALA A 62 12.87 11.63 1.34
CA ALA A 62 13.83 11.20 0.33
C ALA A 62 13.37 11.56 -1.09
N GLU A 63 12.08 11.30 -1.43
CA GLU A 63 11.50 11.66 -2.72
C GLU A 63 11.49 13.19 -2.93
N LYS A 64 11.07 13.95 -1.92
CA LYS A 64 11.09 15.41 -1.97
C LYS A 64 12.50 15.97 -2.13
N GLN A 65 13.50 15.35 -1.46
CA GLN A 65 14.91 15.74 -1.62
C GLN A 65 15.41 15.52 -3.04
N GLU A 66 15.07 14.39 -3.67
CA GLU A 66 15.48 14.04 -5.04
C GLU A 66 14.86 14.99 -6.07
N ASN A 67 13.60 15.40 -5.86
CA ASN A 67 12.86 16.28 -6.74
C ASN A 67 13.09 17.79 -6.46
N ALA A 68 13.85 18.14 -5.42
CA ALA A 68 14.08 19.52 -5.05
C ALA A 68 15.03 20.22 -6.05
N THR A 69 14.55 21.29 -6.67
CA THR A 69 15.33 22.15 -7.58
C THR A 69 16.14 23.22 -6.85
N ASP A 70 15.77 23.53 -5.61
CA ASP A 70 16.41 24.52 -4.75
C ASP A 70 17.28 23.86 -3.70
N GLN A 71 18.52 24.34 -3.53
CA GLN A 71 19.51 23.79 -2.62
C GLN A 71 19.10 23.95 -1.15
N GLU A 72 18.41 25.05 -0.80
CA GLU A 72 17.91 25.27 0.54
C GLU A 72 16.80 24.28 0.89
N LEU A 73 15.86 24.08 -0.02
CA LEU A 73 14.78 23.12 0.12
C LEU A 73 15.32 21.68 0.21
N ALA A 74 16.30 21.33 -0.61
CA ALA A 74 16.97 20.02 -0.55
C ALA A 74 17.66 19.79 0.81
N SER A 75 18.25 20.84 1.40
CA SER A 75 18.88 20.75 2.73
C SER A 75 17.86 20.50 3.85
N GLN A 76 16.68 21.12 3.77
CA GLN A 76 15.58 20.90 4.72
C GLN A 76 15.05 19.46 4.64
N PHE A 77 14.83 18.93 3.44
CA PHE A 77 14.39 17.54 3.26
C PHE A 77 15.44 16.53 3.70
N ARG A 78 16.73 16.83 3.48
CA ARG A 78 17.82 16.01 4.00
C ARG A 78 17.80 15.95 5.53
N LYS A 79 17.51 17.08 6.21
CA LYS A 79 17.37 17.09 7.66
C LYS A 79 16.19 16.24 8.11
N GLN A 80 15.00 16.40 7.49
CA GLN A 80 13.81 15.59 7.80
C GLN A 80 14.08 14.09 7.62
N LYS A 81 14.75 13.71 6.53
CA LYS A 81 15.17 12.34 6.28
C LYS A 81 16.05 11.78 7.40
N ASN A 82 17.06 12.57 7.82
CA ASN A 82 17.98 12.16 8.89
C ASN A 82 17.27 12.04 10.25
N ASP A 83 16.31 12.93 10.54
CA ASP A 83 15.55 12.90 11.78
C ASP A 83 14.62 11.68 11.80
N ALA A 84 13.92 11.38 10.68
CA ALA A 84 13.11 10.17 10.55
C ALA A 84 13.96 8.89 10.69
N GLN A 85 15.16 8.84 10.09
CA GLN A 85 16.07 7.69 10.25
C GLN A 85 16.49 7.49 11.72
N ARG A 86 16.84 8.56 12.43
CA ARG A 86 17.17 8.50 13.87
C ARG A 86 15.99 8.01 14.71
N GLU A 87 14.77 8.41 14.37
CA GLU A 87 13.58 7.93 15.04
C GLU A 87 13.40 6.42 14.85
N ILE A 88 13.58 5.93 13.61
CA ILE A 88 13.54 4.50 13.31
C ILE A 88 14.59 3.75 14.12
N ASP A 89 15.85 4.22 14.10
CA ASP A 89 16.97 3.56 14.78
C ASP A 89 16.71 3.49 16.30
N SER A 90 16.22 4.58 16.91
CA SER A 90 15.90 4.61 18.35
C SER A 90 14.73 3.68 18.72
N LYS A 91 13.74 3.56 17.86
CA LYS A 91 12.61 2.63 18.06
C LYS A 91 13.06 1.19 17.92
N LEU A 92 13.89 0.87 16.92
CA LEU A 92 14.46 -0.46 16.74
C LEU A 92 15.34 -0.89 17.90
N GLU A 93 16.22 0.00 18.39
CA GLU A 93 17.04 -0.26 19.58
C GLU A 93 16.18 -0.58 20.81
N ARG A 94 15.10 0.18 21.02
CA ARG A 94 14.16 -0.09 22.11
C ARG A 94 13.48 -1.45 21.94
N ILE A 95 13.13 -1.83 20.71
CA ILE A 95 12.51 -3.10 20.39
C ILE A 95 13.51 -4.25 20.57
N GLU A 96 14.76 -4.09 20.17
CA GLU A 96 15.83 -5.09 20.34
C GLU A 96 16.12 -5.38 21.80
N ASN A 97 16.01 -4.38 22.66
CA ASN A 97 16.19 -4.54 24.12
C ASN A 97 14.97 -5.15 24.82
N SER A 98 13.83 -5.31 24.15
CA SER A 98 12.67 -5.98 24.70
C SER A 98 12.65 -7.47 24.32
N ASP A 99 12.43 -8.40 25.25
CA ASP A 99 12.51 -9.88 25.10
C ASP A 99 11.42 -10.53 24.20
N SER A 100 10.85 -9.83 23.27
CA SER A 100 9.74 -10.32 22.45
C SER A 100 10.24 -11.14 21.24
N ILE A 101 10.02 -12.42 21.32
CA ILE A 101 10.34 -13.45 20.30
C ILE A 101 9.65 -13.21 18.95
N TYR A 102 8.62 -12.38 18.91
CA TYR A 102 7.83 -12.07 17.69
C TYR A 102 8.57 -11.24 16.64
N ARG A 103 9.78 -10.80 16.91
CA ARG A 103 10.53 -9.84 16.11
C ARG A 103 11.05 -10.36 14.80
N HIS A 104 11.41 -11.62 14.73
CA HIS A 104 12.22 -12.12 13.61
C HIS A 104 11.46 -12.92 12.56
N PHE A 105 10.30 -13.49 12.87
CA PHE A 105 9.67 -14.45 11.97
C PHE A 105 8.44 -13.94 11.19
N GLY A 106 7.84 -12.84 11.63
CA GLY A 106 6.50 -12.46 11.11
C GLY A 106 6.49 -11.94 9.68
N ASN A 107 7.47 -11.14 9.27
CA ASN A 107 7.31 -10.30 8.08
C ASN A 107 8.27 -10.57 6.93
N MET A 108 9.19 -11.52 7.01
CA MET A 108 10.21 -11.66 5.98
C MET A 108 9.63 -11.97 4.59
N TYR A 109 8.63 -12.82 4.50
CA TYR A 109 7.98 -13.16 3.23
C TYR A 109 7.06 -12.03 2.74
N ILE A 110 6.22 -11.50 3.62
CA ILE A 110 5.29 -10.41 3.33
C ILE A 110 6.07 -9.12 3.00
N SER A 111 7.11 -8.82 3.76
CA SER A 111 8.01 -7.70 3.50
C SER A 111 8.57 -7.73 2.08
N LYS A 112 9.00 -8.90 1.61
CA LYS A 112 9.49 -9.06 0.24
C LYS A 112 8.41 -8.72 -0.80
N ILE A 113 7.16 -9.11 -0.58
CA ILE A 113 6.06 -8.82 -1.50
C ILE A 113 5.76 -7.31 -1.53
N VAL A 114 5.60 -6.68 -0.36
CA VAL A 114 5.18 -5.28 -0.25
C VAL A 114 6.28 -4.26 -0.58
N THR A 115 7.55 -4.68 -0.58
CA THR A 115 8.70 -3.79 -0.84
C THR A 115 9.34 -3.97 -2.22
N THR A 116 8.99 -5.01 -2.98
CA THR A 116 9.73 -5.39 -4.22
C THR A 116 9.20 -4.72 -5.49
N THR A 117 8.21 -3.86 -5.43
CA THR A 117 7.68 -3.19 -6.64
C THR A 117 8.65 -2.15 -7.18
N LYS A 118 9.03 -2.30 -8.45
CA LYS A 118 10.08 -1.51 -9.12
C LYS A 118 9.67 -0.11 -9.60
N SER A 119 8.46 0.37 -9.33
CA SER A 119 7.94 1.55 -10.01
C SER A 119 8.26 2.90 -9.33
N SER A 120 8.86 2.91 -8.16
CA SER A 120 9.28 4.14 -7.47
C SER A 120 10.40 3.85 -6.45
N ASN A 121 11.15 4.88 -6.06
CA ASN A 121 12.14 4.79 -4.99
C ASN A 121 11.50 4.53 -3.61
N ILE A 122 10.16 4.61 -3.53
CA ILE A 122 9.38 4.36 -2.31
C ILE A 122 8.74 2.98 -2.42
N PRO A 123 8.97 2.07 -1.47
CA PRO A 123 8.22 0.83 -1.40
C PRO A 123 6.71 1.12 -1.32
N PRO A 124 5.86 0.39 -2.08
CA PRO A 124 4.43 0.72 -2.18
C PRO A 124 3.72 0.80 -0.84
N ILE A 125 4.09 -0.03 0.12
CA ILE A 125 3.47 -0.05 1.44
C ILE A 125 3.61 1.28 2.21
N TYR A 126 4.68 2.04 1.96
CA TYR A 126 4.92 3.35 2.58
C TYR A 126 4.41 4.52 1.71
N ALA A 127 3.94 4.22 0.50
CA ALA A 127 3.37 5.23 -0.38
C ALA A 127 1.91 5.51 -0.01
N THR A 128 1.50 6.78 -0.12
CA THR A 128 0.10 7.18 -0.07
C THR A 128 -0.46 7.28 -1.49
N GLN A 129 -1.48 6.49 -1.80
CA GLN A 129 -2.13 6.57 -3.09
C GLN A 129 -2.80 7.93 -3.26
N GLN A 130 -2.32 8.71 -4.22
CA GLN A 130 -2.96 9.95 -4.61
C GLN A 130 -4.19 9.70 -5.50
N SER A 131 -5.12 10.64 -5.51
CA SER A 131 -6.31 10.57 -6.36
C SER A 131 -5.93 10.41 -7.84
N GLY A 132 -6.44 9.37 -8.49
CA GLY A 132 -6.20 9.08 -9.90
C GLY A 132 -5.04 8.14 -10.22
N LYS A 133 -4.19 7.79 -9.24
CA LYS A 133 -3.16 6.75 -9.42
C LYS A 133 -3.49 5.56 -8.53
N THR A 134 -3.58 4.37 -9.12
CA THR A 134 -3.82 3.14 -8.37
C THR A 134 -2.48 2.46 -8.06
N ILE A 135 -2.09 2.48 -6.79
CA ILE A 135 -0.89 1.79 -6.31
C ILE A 135 -1.35 0.51 -5.62
N PHE A 136 -0.79 -0.63 -6.02
CA PHE A 136 -1.05 -1.92 -5.38
C PHE A 136 -0.20 -2.06 -4.12
N LEU A 137 -0.79 -2.59 -3.03
CA LEU A 137 -0.15 -2.78 -1.73
C LEU A 137 0.31 -1.48 -1.03
N CYS A 138 -0.28 -0.34 -1.35
CA CYS A 138 -0.02 0.88 -0.57
C CYS A 138 -0.65 0.80 0.83
N GLY A 139 -0.01 1.41 1.82
CA GLY A 139 -0.53 1.41 3.20
C GLY A 139 -1.76 2.30 3.38
N HIS A 140 -1.79 3.43 2.67
CA HIS A 140 -2.88 4.40 2.74
C HIS A 140 -3.44 4.75 1.37
N LYS A 141 -4.75 4.93 1.31
CA LYS A 141 -5.49 5.36 0.11
C LYS A 141 -6.23 6.66 0.38
N MET A 142 -6.18 7.57 -0.59
CA MET A 142 -6.89 8.84 -0.51
C MET A 142 -8.22 8.76 -1.25
N LEU A 143 -9.31 9.12 -0.55
CA LEU A 143 -10.65 9.25 -1.11
C LEU A 143 -11.25 10.58 -0.70
N ALA A 144 -11.64 11.39 -1.67
CA ALA A 144 -12.25 12.72 -1.42
C ALA A 144 -11.42 13.61 -0.47
N GLY A 145 -10.09 13.58 -0.60
CA GLY A 145 -9.18 14.38 0.23
C GLY A 145 -8.93 13.85 1.64
N LYS A 146 -9.50 12.69 1.99
CA LYS A 146 -9.25 12.01 3.26
C LYS A 146 -8.42 10.76 3.04
N THR A 147 -7.50 10.49 3.95
CA THR A 147 -6.69 9.28 3.97
C THR A 147 -7.41 8.17 4.73
N PHE A 148 -7.44 6.98 4.16
CA PHE A 148 -7.98 5.76 4.75
C PHE A 148 -6.91 4.69 4.76
N SER A 149 -6.97 3.80 5.75
CA SER A 149 -6.18 2.56 5.68
C SER A 149 -6.60 1.77 4.46
N THR A 150 -5.66 1.09 3.82
CA THR A 150 -5.95 0.25 2.65
C THR A 150 -6.94 -0.85 2.97
N PHE A 151 -6.88 -1.43 4.17
CA PHE A 151 -7.87 -2.40 4.63
C PHE A 151 -9.28 -1.81 4.63
N GLY A 152 -9.50 -0.69 5.31
CA GLY A 152 -10.82 -0.05 5.39
C GLY A 152 -11.36 0.35 4.02
N TYR A 153 -10.50 0.94 3.17
CA TYR A 153 -10.88 1.30 1.81
C TYR A 153 -11.30 0.07 0.98
N ASN A 154 -10.53 -1.01 1.02
CA ASN A 154 -10.79 -2.20 0.24
C ASN A 154 -12.05 -2.93 0.71
N VAL A 155 -12.32 -2.95 2.01
CA VAL A 155 -13.58 -3.48 2.57
C VAL A 155 -14.79 -2.70 2.03
N ILE A 156 -14.72 -1.37 2.00
CA ILE A 156 -15.79 -0.53 1.43
C ILE A 156 -16.02 -0.87 -0.05
N VAL A 157 -14.94 -1.00 -0.84
CA VAL A 157 -15.04 -1.37 -2.26
C VAL A 157 -15.70 -2.74 -2.41
N LEU A 158 -15.30 -3.73 -1.63
CA LEU A 158 -15.89 -5.09 -1.66
C LEU A 158 -17.39 -5.06 -1.31
N VAL A 159 -17.80 -4.29 -0.32
CA VAL A 159 -19.22 -4.12 0.03
C VAL A 159 -20.00 -3.51 -1.14
N ILE A 160 -19.47 -2.45 -1.76
CA ILE A 160 -20.12 -1.82 -2.92
C ILE A 160 -20.21 -2.81 -4.08
N MET A 161 -19.15 -3.55 -4.39
CA MET A 161 -19.18 -4.57 -5.46
C MET A 161 -20.24 -5.64 -5.20
N ASN A 162 -20.36 -6.13 -3.96
CA ASN A 162 -21.38 -7.10 -3.57
C ASN A 162 -22.81 -6.54 -3.73
N LEU A 163 -23.04 -5.29 -3.33
CA LEU A 163 -24.36 -4.65 -3.51
C LEU A 163 -24.72 -4.47 -4.97
N VAL A 164 -23.77 -4.09 -5.82
CA VAL A 164 -23.97 -3.98 -7.28
C VAL A 164 -24.31 -5.34 -7.87
N LEU A 165 -23.55 -6.39 -7.53
CA LEU A 165 -23.80 -7.74 -8.03
C LEU A 165 -25.16 -8.28 -7.56
N ALA A 166 -25.53 -8.08 -6.31
CA ALA A 166 -26.83 -8.46 -5.77
C ALA A 166 -27.97 -7.74 -6.49
N THR A 167 -27.82 -6.44 -6.74
CA THR A 167 -28.82 -5.65 -7.48
C THR A 167 -28.99 -6.16 -8.90
N LEU A 168 -27.89 -6.43 -9.61
CA LEU A 168 -27.92 -6.98 -10.96
C LEU A 168 -28.60 -8.36 -10.98
N LEU A 169 -28.31 -9.21 -10.01
CA LEU A 169 -28.95 -10.53 -9.88
C LEU A 169 -30.47 -10.40 -9.71
N VAL A 170 -30.93 -9.50 -8.83
CA VAL A 170 -32.37 -9.25 -8.62
C VAL A 170 -33.04 -8.77 -9.92
N ILE A 171 -32.40 -7.86 -10.66
CA ILE A 171 -32.92 -7.36 -11.94
C ILE A 171 -33.00 -8.49 -12.95
N MET A 172 -31.97 -9.33 -13.07
CA MET A 172 -31.96 -10.47 -13.97
C MET A 172 -33.11 -11.46 -13.66
N VAL A 173 -33.25 -11.84 -12.38
CA VAL A 173 -34.32 -12.77 -11.96
C VAL A 173 -35.72 -12.20 -12.23
N ARG A 174 -35.91 -10.89 -12.02
CA ARG A 174 -37.19 -10.24 -12.35
C ARG A 174 -37.50 -10.23 -13.84
N ASN A 175 -36.48 -10.08 -14.70
CA ASN A 175 -36.67 -10.08 -16.16
C ASN A 175 -36.92 -11.46 -16.73
N ILE A 176 -36.41 -12.52 -16.09
CA ILE A 176 -36.68 -13.91 -16.52
C ILE A 176 -38.13 -14.34 -16.18
N LYS A 177 -38.74 -13.74 -15.16
CA LYS A 177 -40.14 -14.06 -14.75
C LYS A 177 -41.21 -13.30 -15.52
N LYS A 178 -40.83 -12.43 -16.44
CA LYS A 178 -41.73 -11.78 -17.39
C LYS A 178 -41.70 -12.51 -18.73
#